data_7f92a71b63c69433f98b26c6c5cf9c72
#
_entry.id   7f92a71b63c69433f98b26c6c5cf9c72
#
_cell.length_a   1.000
_cell.length_b   1.000
_cell.length_c   1.000
_cell.angle_alpha   90.00
_cell.angle_beta   90.00
_cell.angle_gamma   90.00
#
_symmetry.space_group_name_H-M   'P 1'
#
loop_
_entity.id
_entity.type
_entity.pdbx_description
1 polymer ?
#
loop_
_entity_poly.entity_id
_entity_poly.type
_entity_poly.pdbx_seq_one_letter_code
_entity_poly.pdbx_strand_id
1 'polypeptide(L)'
;MPWSEQEALDETVAVGGPRTVRNDLGATVPDTPLSVAQTAYTVDRPPVAREMAPGDDPLIGSVIDHFEVRGLLGEGGMGRVYLAHDLSLERPVALKVMREELADYPELVDRMIMEARAQARIQHPHVVAIYYVGRYRGAPYFAMEFVNGQTLEDRMKKTGPIPWVEALECIIQTARALFAAHLRGIAHRDVKPSNILMSHGSLYRSSKVEIKVADFGLAAPIGSTEEHFAGTPRYAAPERIDGRKPDHRSDIYSLGVAFYEILTGQPPFDAKSMTDLFAKHMSAPRPPISEDLAPWRLRRLVSEMMDADPFRRPATYEELLERLMALRPKPVVAGGVPARATALAIDLGLVAGTSELISGALQLGDSAGSLTALGLLATYYLVCHRLWQRTVGKRMLGLRLQGTDRAVTLPRLILRFAVEFWAPIMAVVMIAFQVGAASDMVDLGAATDQIGAIVGVNKIPVLEEATQPLLRRVLLPNVILVVPWIAGFLLALFDDNRQALHDRASHTKVVYAVGEG
;
A
#
# COMPACT_ATOMS: atom_id res chain seq x y z
N MET A 1 25.64 -43.40 -38.82
CA MET A 1 26.90 -43.76 -38.14
C MET A 1 26.66 -43.54 -36.66
N PRO A 2 26.75 -44.57 -35.82
CA PRO A 2 26.44 -44.51 -34.41
C PRO A 2 27.71 -44.13 -33.63
N TRP A 3 27.54 -43.37 -32.58
CA TRP A 3 28.57 -43.18 -31.55
C TRP A 3 28.32 -44.17 -30.44
N SER A 4 29.36 -44.96 -30.17
CA SER A 4 29.42 -46.01 -29.19
C SER A 4 29.71 -45.44 -27.80
N GLU A 5 29.05 -46.06 -26.81
CA GLU A 5 29.40 -46.00 -25.39
C GLU A 5 30.80 -46.54 -25.11
N GLN A 6 31.33 -46.11 -23.97
CA GLN A 6 32.47 -46.57 -23.18
C GLN A 6 33.63 -45.59 -23.14
N GLU A 7 33.65 -44.90 -21.97
CA GLU A 7 34.82 -44.77 -21.09
C GLU A 7 34.50 -43.71 -20.02
N ALA A 8 34.10 -44.16 -18.85
CA ALA A 8 34.12 -43.35 -17.64
C ALA A 8 34.29 -44.29 -16.43
N LEU A 9 35.49 -44.41 -15.96
CA LEU A 9 35.77 -44.90 -14.61
C LEU A 9 37.07 -44.26 -14.09
N ASP A 10 36.97 -43.80 -12.83
CA ASP A 10 38.04 -43.45 -11.93
C ASP A 10 38.77 -42.10 -12.09
N GLU A 11 38.32 -41.16 -11.27
CA GLU A 11 39.24 -40.33 -10.47
C GLU A 11 38.57 -39.87 -9.15
N THR A 12 38.93 -40.55 -8.09
CA THR A 12 38.76 -40.13 -6.70
C THR A 12 39.64 -38.91 -6.42
N VAL A 13 39.04 -37.76 -6.24
CA VAL A 13 39.74 -36.55 -5.78
C VAL A 13 39.52 -36.34 -4.29
N ALA A 14 40.66 -36.33 -3.59
CA ALA A 14 40.81 -36.13 -2.17
C ALA A 14 40.23 -34.78 -1.68
N VAL A 15 39.60 -34.84 -0.50
CA VAL A 15 39.16 -33.69 0.28
C VAL A 15 40.38 -32.90 0.75
N GLY A 16 40.57 -31.71 0.16
CA GLY A 16 41.55 -30.71 0.62
C GLY A 16 40.88 -29.71 1.55
N GLY A 17 41.53 -29.49 2.70
CA GLY A 17 41.10 -28.56 3.73
C GLY A 17 41.02 -27.09 3.32
N PRO A 18 40.57 -26.18 4.20
CA PRO A 18 40.11 -24.84 3.86
C PRO A 18 41.26 -23.96 3.34
N ARG A 19 41.06 -23.38 2.16
CA ARG A 19 41.91 -22.33 1.59
C ARG A 19 41.47 -20.98 2.12
N THR A 20 42.36 -20.33 2.87
CA THR A 20 42.23 -18.90 3.23
C THR A 20 42.44 -18.04 1.99
N VAL A 21 41.44 -17.23 1.63
CA VAL A 21 41.54 -16.15 0.64
C VAL A 21 41.95 -14.87 1.36
N ARG A 22 43.12 -14.35 1.03
CA ARG A 22 43.65 -13.10 1.57
C ARG A 22 43.14 -11.94 0.70
N ASN A 23 42.42 -11.01 1.31
CA ASN A 23 42.04 -9.75 0.66
C ASN A 23 43.13 -8.70 0.82
N ASP A 24 43.40 -7.92 -0.21
CA ASP A 24 44.48 -6.93 -0.33
C ASP A 24 44.34 -5.68 0.58
N LEU A 25 43.55 -5.73 1.65
CA LEU A 25 43.34 -4.61 2.57
C LEU A 25 43.75 -4.87 4.03
N GLY A 26 44.50 -5.90 4.31
CA GLY A 26 45.27 -6.04 5.54
C GLY A 26 44.47 -6.06 6.86
N ALA A 27 43.15 -6.28 6.88
CA ALA A 27 42.37 -6.40 8.09
C ALA A 27 42.02 -7.85 8.39
N THR A 28 42.52 -8.37 9.50
CA THR A 28 42.14 -9.68 10.06
C THR A 28 40.74 -9.55 10.69
N VAL A 29 39.78 -10.25 10.11
CA VAL A 29 38.45 -10.43 10.70
C VAL A 29 38.50 -11.70 11.54
N PRO A 30 38.09 -11.69 12.81
CA PRO A 30 38.07 -12.90 13.65
C PRO A 30 36.96 -13.84 13.15
N ASP A 31 37.36 -15.12 12.95
CA ASP A 31 36.44 -16.24 12.72
C ASP A 31 35.60 -16.49 13.99
N THR A 32 34.44 -15.84 14.06
CA THR A 32 33.39 -16.27 14.96
C THR A 32 32.41 -17.08 14.12
N PRO A 33 32.17 -18.37 14.42
CA PRO A 33 31.15 -19.12 13.71
C PRO A 33 29.79 -18.45 14.00
N LEU A 34 29.20 -17.88 12.98
CA LEU A 34 27.78 -17.49 12.99
C LEU A 34 27.01 -18.78 13.30
N SER A 35 26.60 -18.93 14.57
CA SER A 35 25.56 -19.89 14.90
C SER A 35 24.34 -19.48 14.07
N VAL A 36 24.10 -20.22 13.01
CA VAL A 36 22.82 -20.22 12.33
C VAL A 36 21.83 -20.73 13.38
N ALA A 37 21.24 -19.78 14.13
CA ALA A 37 20.04 -20.06 14.86
C ALA A 37 19.08 -20.60 13.81
N GLN A 38 18.80 -21.89 13.88
CA GLN A 38 17.65 -22.52 13.22
C GLN A 38 16.43 -21.82 13.79
N THR A 39 16.11 -20.66 13.24
CA THR A 39 14.77 -20.12 13.34
C THR A 39 13.92 -21.14 12.59
N ALA A 40 13.28 -22.02 13.34
CA ALA A 40 12.25 -22.88 12.81
C ALA A 40 11.30 -21.98 12.05
N TYR A 41 11.34 -22.05 10.72
CA TYR A 41 10.32 -21.48 9.88
C TYR A 41 9.04 -22.20 10.26
N THR A 42 8.24 -21.59 11.11
CA THR A 42 6.83 -21.86 11.15
C THR A 42 6.34 -21.45 9.76
N VAL A 43 6.23 -22.43 8.89
CA VAL A 43 5.44 -22.32 7.68
C VAL A 43 4.06 -21.92 8.20
N ASP A 44 3.70 -20.63 8.05
CA ASP A 44 2.36 -20.17 8.33
C ASP A 44 1.42 -21.14 7.61
N ARG A 45 0.54 -21.76 8.40
CA ARG A 45 -0.43 -22.72 7.87
C ARG A 45 -1.05 -22.11 6.63
N PRO A 46 -1.06 -22.83 5.49
CA PRO A 46 -1.80 -22.38 4.31
C PRO A 46 -3.23 -22.05 4.75
N PRO A 47 -3.91 -21.09 4.11
CA PRO A 47 -5.27 -20.74 4.44
C PRO A 47 -6.06 -22.04 4.48
N VAL A 48 -6.77 -22.22 5.57
CA VAL A 48 -7.40 -23.45 6.01
C VAL A 48 -8.14 -24.11 4.83
N ALA A 49 -7.47 -25.03 4.12
CA ALA A 49 -8.20 -26.11 3.48
C ALA A 49 -9.14 -26.60 4.58
N ARG A 50 -10.43 -26.66 4.33
CA ARG A 50 -11.37 -27.21 5.32
C ARG A 50 -10.77 -28.57 5.70
N GLU A 51 -10.19 -28.67 6.90
CA GLU A 51 -9.75 -29.94 7.45
C GLU A 51 -11.02 -30.77 7.62
N MET A 52 -11.42 -31.45 6.54
CA MET A 52 -12.40 -32.51 6.59
C MET A 52 -11.68 -33.71 7.22
N ALA A 53 -12.34 -34.39 8.13
CA ALA A 53 -11.79 -35.61 8.70
C ALA A 53 -11.41 -36.58 7.58
N PRO A 54 -10.28 -37.31 7.69
CA PRO A 54 -9.96 -38.39 6.75
C PRO A 54 -11.14 -39.38 6.69
N GLY A 55 -11.88 -39.40 5.57
CA GLY A 55 -13.05 -40.24 5.39
C GLY A 55 -14.26 -39.55 4.75
N ASP A 56 -14.37 -38.24 4.83
CA ASP A 56 -15.51 -37.49 4.27
C ASP A 56 -15.39 -37.24 2.75
N ASP A 57 -14.18 -37.28 2.18
CA ASP A 57 -13.94 -37.20 0.74
C ASP A 57 -12.91 -38.24 0.31
N PRO A 58 -13.28 -39.18 -0.60
CA PRO A 58 -12.42 -40.31 -0.97
C PRO A 58 -11.13 -39.90 -1.71
N LEU A 59 -11.02 -38.67 -2.19
CA LEU A 59 -9.84 -38.19 -2.87
C LEU A 59 -8.78 -37.62 -1.91
N ILE A 60 -9.15 -37.23 -0.70
CA ILE A 60 -8.19 -36.69 0.28
C ILE A 60 -7.28 -37.84 0.77
N GLY A 61 -5.96 -37.62 0.65
CA GLY A 61 -4.94 -38.62 0.95
C GLY A 61 -4.61 -39.56 -0.21
N SER A 62 -5.33 -39.46 -1.36
CA SER A 62 -5.02 -40.24 -2.56
C SER A 62 -3.98 -39.54 -3.44
N VAL A 63 -3.38 -40.30 -4.34
CA VAL A 63 -2.46 -39.77 -5.36
C VAL A 63 -3.14 -39.88 -6.74
N ILE A 64 -3.26 -38.76 -7.42
CA ILE A 64 -3.77 -38.66 -8.79
C ILE A 64 -2.57 -38.34 -9.68
N ASP A 65 -2.14 -39.32 -10.50
CA ASP A 65 -0.89 -39.30 -11.25
C ASP A 65 0.32 -39.03 -10.31
N HIS A 66 0.84 -37.80 -10.29
CA HIS A 66 1.93 -37.37 -9.40
C HIS A 66 1.48 -36.26 -8.41
N PHE A 67 0.19 -36.10 -8.22
CA PHE A 67 -0.37 -35.10 -7.31
C PHE A 67 -0.97 -35.77 -6.07
N GLU A 68 -0.38 -35.54 -4.91
CA GLU A 68 -0.91 -35.97 -3.61
C GLU A 68 -1.99 -34.99 -3.14
N VAL A 69 -3.23 -35.46 -3.05
CA VAL A 69 -4.39 -34.64 -2.63
C VAL A 69 -4.37 -34.46 -1.10
N ARG A 70 -4.31 -33.21 -0.63
CA ARG A 70 -4.15 -32.90 0.80
C ARG A 70 -5.38 -32.32 1.47
N GLY A 71 -6.27 -31.68 0.73
CA GLY A 71 -7.49 -31.10 1.30
C GLY A 71 -8.38 -30.41 0.27
N LEU A 72 -9.62 -30.13 0.64
CA LEU A 72 -10.60 -29.46 -0.20
C LEU A 72 -10.45 -27.94 -0.08
N LEU A 73 -10.27 -27.22 -1.20
CA LEU A 73 -10.24 -25.76 -1.29
C LEU A 73 -11.62 -25.18 -1.59
N GLY A 74 -12.40 -25.88 -2.42
CA GLY A 74 -13.74 -25.42 -2.81
C GLY A 74 -14.50 -26.43 -3.64
N GLU A 75 -15.81 -26.22 -3.74
CA GLU A 75 -16.72 -27.05 -4.53
C GLU A 75 -17.58 -26.17 -5.43
N GLY A 76 -17.75 -26.57 -6.67
CA GLY A 76 -18.56 -25.88 -7.67
C GLY A 76 -19.46 -26.82 -8.45
N GLY A 77 -20.25 -26.28 -9.37
CA GLY A 77 -21.20 -27.06 -10.17
C GLY A 77 -20.56 -28.15 -11.02
N MET A 78 -19.38 -27.92 -11.57
CA MET A 78 -18.69 -28.88 -12.46
C MET A 78 -17.70 -29.79 -11.74
N GLY A 79 -17.23 -29.44 -10.55
CA GLY A 79 -16.18 -30.22 -9.88
C GLY A 79 -15.76 -29.64 -8.53
N ARG A 80 -14.74 -30.27 -7.98
CA ARG A 80 -14.10 -29.89 -6.72
C ARG A 80 -12.68 -29.40 -6.97
N VAL A 81 -12.24 -28.44 -6.19
CA VAL A 81 -10.87 -27.91 -6.22
C VAL A 81 -10.16 -28.34 -4.95
N TYR A 82 -9.06 -29.05 -5.08
CA TYR A 82 -8.28 -29.56 -3.97
C TYR A 82 -6.93 -28.85 -3.87
N LEU A 83 -6.44 -28.69 -2.66
CA LEU A 83 -5.02 -28.48 -2.42
C LEU A 83 -4.32 -29.81 -2.65
N ALA A 84 -3.33 -29.84 -3.52
CA ALA A 84 -2.51 -31.00 -3.76
C ALA A 84 -1.01 -30.65 -3.72
N HIS A 85 -0.16 -31.62 -3.56
CA HIS A 85 1.29 -31.50 -3.64
C HIS A 85 1.78 -32.22 -4.91
N ASP A 86 2.43 -31.49 -5.78
CA ASP A 86 3.12 -32.02 -6.94
C ASP A 86 4.39 -32.75 -6.45
N LEU A 87 4.37 -34.07 -6.50
CA LEU A 87 5.49 -34.91 -6.02
C LEU A 87 6.71 -34.83 -6.92
N SER A 88 6.54 -34.41 -8.19
CA SER A 88 7.64 -34.31 -9.16
C SER A 88 8.39 -32.99 -9.03
N LEU A 89 7.69 -31.90 -8.70
CA LEU A 89 8.24 -30.55 -8.61
C LEU A 89 8.29 -30.02 -7.17
N GLU A 90 7.88 -30.83 -6.18
CA GLU A 90 7.90 -30.52 -4.74
C GLU A 90 7.23 -29.20 -4.40
N ARG A 91 6.07 -28.91 -4.98
CA ARG A 91 5.34 -27.64 -4.82
C ARG A 91 3.85 -27.85 -4.59
N PRO A 92 3.18 -26.90 -3.89
CA PRO A 92 1.72 -26.92 -3.79
C PRO A 92 1.09 -26.52 -5.13
N VAL A 93 -0.03 -27.18 -5.47
CA VAL A 93 -0.86 -26.90 -6.62
C VAL A 93 -2.34 -26.94 -6.22
N ALA A 94 -3.20 -26.26 -6.98
CA ALA A 94 -4.64 -26.45 -6.91
C ALA A 94 -5.06 -27.45 -8.01
N LEU A 95 -5.79 -28.48 -7.61
CA LEU A 95 -6.21 -29.55 -8.51
C LEU A 95 -7.75 -29.47 -8.68
N LYS A 96 -8.23 -29.06 -9.86
CA LYS A 96 -9.67 -29.04 -10.18
C LYS A 96 -10.04 -30.35 -10.83
N VAL A 97 -10.87 -31.12 -10.16
CA VAL A 97 -11.31 -32.46 -10.58
C VAL A 97 -12.81 -32.42 -10.90
N MET A 98 -13.20 -32.89 -12.07
CA MET A 98 -14.61 -33.02 -12.45
C MET A 98 -15.28 -34.04 -11.56
N ARG A 99 -16.57 -33.82 -11.23
CA ARG A 99 -17.40 -34.84 -10.56
C ARG A 99 -17.57 -36.04 -11.45
N GLU A 100 -17.46 -37.26 -10.89
CA GLU A 100 -17.55 -38.53 -11.63
C GLU A 100 -18.88 -38.63 -12.38
N GLU A 101 -20.00 -38.16 -11.78
CA GLU A 101 -21.33 -38.19 -12.39
C GLU A 101 -21.46 -37.32 -13.65
N LEU A 102 -20.56 -36.34 -13.83
CA LEU A 102 -20.54 -35.47 -15.02
C LEU A 102 -19.60 -35.98 -16.12
N ALA A 103 -18.80 -37.00 -15.83
CA ALA A 103 -17.86 -37.55 -16.81
C ALA A 103 -18.56 -38.32 -17.96
N ASP A 104 -19.80 -38.73 -17.74
CA ASP A 104 -20.64 -39.39 -18.76
C ASP A 104 -21.22 -38.40 -19.78
N TYR A 105 -21.08 -37.11 -19.58
CA TYR A 105 -21.57 -36.06 -20.49
C TYR A 105 -20.39 -35.46 -21.30
N PRO A 106 -20.16 -35.89 -22.56
CA PRO A 106 -19.03 -35.46 -23.37
C PRO A 106 -18.92 -33.92 -23.51
N GLU A 107 -20.07 -33.25 -23.62
CA GLU A 107 -20.12 -31.79 -23.75
C GLU A 107 -19.56 -31.06 -22.52
N LEU A 108 -19.78 -31.56 -21.32
CA LEU A 108 -19.23 -30.99 -20.07
C LEU A 108 -17.74 -31.29 -19.94
N VAL A 109 -17.34 -32.49 -20.35
CA VAL A 109 -15.92 -32.91 -20.41
C VAL A 109 -15.14 -32.00 -21.36
N ASP A 110 -15.65 -31.86 -22.59
CA ASP A 110 -15.01 -31.00 -23.60
C ASP A 110 -14.94 -29.54 -23.14
N ARG A 111 -16.01 -29.06 -22.51
CA ARG A 111 -16.06 -27.71 -21.95
C ARG A 111 -14.96 -27.48 -20.90
N MET A 112 -14.79 -28.39 -19.94
CA MET A 112 -13.76 -28.29 -18.91
C MET A 112 -12.35 -28.32 -19.50
N ILE A 113 -12.11 -29.16 -20.52
CA ILE A 113 -10.82 -29.23 -21.22
C ILE A 113 -10.58 -27.95 -22.02
N MET A 114 -11.60 -27.41 -22.69
CA MET A 114 -11.50 -26.15 -23.42
C MET A 114 -11.19 -24.98 -22.51
N GLU A 115 -11.80 -24.92 -21.32
CA GLU A 115 -11.52 -23.96 -20.26
C GLU A 115 -10.03 -23.96 -19.90
N ALA A 116 -9.51 -25.13 -19.49
CA ALA A 116 -8.12 -25.28 -19.13
C ALA A 116 -7.17 -24.88 -20.28
N ARG A 117 -7.48 -25.27 -21.52
CA ARG A 117 -6.69 -24.89 -22.70
C ARG A 117 -6.74 -23.40 -23.00
N ALA A 118 -7.90 -22.75 -22.84
CA ALA A 118 -8.02 -21.31 -23.05
C ALA A 118 -7.19 -20.54 -22.02
N GLN A 119 -7.31 -20.90 -20.74
CA GLN A 119 -6.54 -20.28 -19.66
C GLN A 119 -5.04 -20.53 -19.79
N ALA A 120 -4.60 -21.73 -20.19
CA ALA A 120 -3.19 -22.07 -20.40
C ALA A 120 -2.50 -21.21 -21.48
N ARG A 121 -3.26 -20.63 -22.41
CA ARG A 121 -2.73 -19.71 -23.44
C ARG A 121 -2.44 -18.31 -22.90
N ILE A 122 -2.93 -17.99 -21.68
CA ILE A 122 -2.80 -16.65 -21.11
C ILE A 122 -1.65 -16.66 -20.09
N GLN A 123 -0.48 -16.18 -20.49
CA GLN A 123 0.66 -16.01 -19.57
C GLN A 123 0.68 -14.58 -19.06
N HIS A 124 0.25 -14.39 -17.81
CA HIS A 124 0.19 -13.08 -17.19
C HIS A 124 0.27 -13.20 -15.65
N PRO A 125 0.96 -12.31 -14.92
CA PRO A 125 1.11 -12.40 -13.47
C PRO A 125 -0.21 -12.39 -12.72
N HIS A 126 -1.26 -11.76 -13.28
CA HIS A 126 -2.59 -11.67 -12.68
C HIS A 126 -3.59 -12.72 -13.23
N VAL A 127 -3.11 -13.79 -13.85
CA VAL A 127 -3.92 -14.94 -14.27
C VAL A 127 -3.36 -16.19 -13.61
N VAL A 128 -4.22 -17.04 -13.07
CA VAL A 128 -3.83 -18.33 -12.50
C VAL A 128 -3.29 -19.23 -13.62
N ALA A 129 -2.06 -19.69 -13.48
CA ALA A 129 -1.41 -20.51 -14.49
C ALA A 129 -1.93 -21.95 -14.45
N ILE A 130 -2.19 -22.56 -15.63
CA ILE A 130 -2.47 -23.98 -15.75
C ILE A 130 -1.15 -24.72 -15.99
N TYR A 131 -0.92 -25.78 -15.21
CA TYR A 131 0.32 -26.56 -15.28
C TYR A 131 0.16 -27.88 -16.01
N TYR A 132 -1.00 -28.56 -15.81
CA TYR A 132 -1.21 -29.90 -16.33
C TYR A 132 -2.69 -30.18 -16.56
N VAL A 133 -3.01 -31.04 -17.54
CA VAL A 133 -4.37 -31.54 -17.80
C VAL A 133 -4.29 -33.06 -17.93
N GLY A 134 -5.08 -33.79 -17.15
CA GLY A 134 -5.11 -35.26 -17.14
C GLY A 134 -6.52 -35.81 -17.04
N ARG A 135 -6.59 -37.13 -16.86
CA ARG A 135 -7.84 -37.87 -16.60
C ARG A 135 -7.65 -38.81 -15.40
N TYR A 136 -8.60 -38.79 -14.50
CA TYR A 136 -8.62 -39.70 -13.37
C TYR A 136 -9.96 -40.44 -13.36
N ARG A 137 -9.96 -41.78 -13.41
CA ARG A 137 -11.16 -42.63 -13.52
C ARG A 137 -12.13 -42.19 -14.63
N GLY A 138 -11.59 -41.72 -15.77
CA GLY A 138 -12.37 -41.24 -16.89
C GLY A 138 -12.74 -39.75 -16.83
N ALA A 139 -12.83 -39.15 -15.64
CA ALA A 139 -13.12 -37.73 -15.44
C ALA A 139 -11.90 -36.85 -15.71
N PRO A 140 -12.02 -35.72 -16.41
CA PRO A 140 -10.92 -34.80 -16.60
C PRO A 140 -10.59 -34.09 -15.29
N TYR A 141 -9.30 -33.77 -15.12
CA TYR A 141 -8.82 -32.88 -14.09
C TYR A 141 -7.72 -31.96 -14.66
N PHE A 142 -7.46 -30.86 -13.98
CA PHE A 142 -6.28 -30.06 -14.30
C PHE A 142 -5.63 -29.50 -13.03
N ALA A 143 -4.29 -29.44 -13.06
CA ALA A 143 -3.49 -28.81 -12.04
C ALA A 143 -3.18 -27.38 -12.43
N MET A 144 -3.31 -26.46 -11.48
CA MET A 144 -3.11 -25.03 -11.67
C MET A 144 -2.33 -24.43 -10.49
N GLU A 145 -1.90 -23.21 -10.66
CA GLU A 145 -1.23 -22.44 -9.64
C GLU A 145 -2.07 -22.37 -8.35
N PHE A 146 -1.46 -22.78 -7.25
CA PHE A 146 -2.04 -22.59 -5.93
C PHE A 146 -1.80 -21.15 -5.48
N VAL A 147 -2.86 -20.39 -5.26
CA VAL A 147 -2.82 -19.03 -4.75
C VAL A 147 -3.06 -19.08 -3.24
N ASN A 148 -2.00 -18.82 -2.46
CA ASN A 148 -2.15 -18.73 -1.01
C ASN A 148 -2.86 -17.43 -0.64
N GLY A 149 -4.17 -17.50 -0.43
CA GLY A 149 -5.00 -16.33 -0.19
C GLY A 149 -6.47 -16.68 -0.03
N GLN A 150 -7.32 -15.73 -0.40
CA GLN A 150 -8.79 -15.88 -0.37
C GLN A 150 -9.39 -15.19 -1.59
N THR A 151 -10.64 -15.50 -1.91
CA THR A 151 -11.38 -14.79 -2.96
C THR A 151 -11.79 -13.39 -2.49
N LEU A 152 -12.08 -12.46 -3.40
CA LEU A 152 -12.67 -11.17 -3.03
C LEU A 152 -14.03 -11.35 -2.38
N GLU A 153 -14.79 -12.38 -2.77
CA GLU A 153 -16.05 -12.74 -2.13
C GLU A 153 -15.86 -13.12 -0.65
N ASP A 154 -14.87 -13.99 -0.35
CA ASP A 154 -14.56 -14.39 1.03
C ASP A 154 -14.06 -13.21 1.86
N ARG A 155 -13.27 -12.32 1.24
CA ARG A 155 -12.81 -11.10 1.87
C ARG A 155 -13.96 -10.19 2.28
N MET A 156 -14.97 -10.02 1.39
CA MET A 156 -16.18 -9.25 1.69
C MET A 156 -17.03 -9.92 2.79
N LYS A 157 -17.22 -11.23 2.72
CA LYS A 157 -17.97 -11.98 3.75
C LYS A 157 -17.35 -11.84 5.14
N LYS A 158 -16.03 -11.82 5.25
CA LYS A 158 -15.30 -11.73 6.53
C LYS A 158 -15.24 -10.33 7.11
N THR A 159 -15.06 -9.31 6.30
CA THR A 159 -14.74 -7.96 6.78
C THR A 159 -15.61 -6.85 6.21
N GLY A 160 -16.63 -7.21 5.43
CA GLY A 160 -17.52 -6.24 4.78
C GLY A 160 -16.92 -5.60 3.52
N PRO A 161 -17.48 -4.47 3.08
CA PRO A 161 -17.06 -3.73 1.89
C PRO A 161 -15.55 -3.45 1.88
N ILE A 162 -14.96 -3.47 0.70
CA ILE A 162 -13.52 -3.20 0.52
C ILE A 162 -13.30 -1.68 0.36
N PRO A 163 -12.37 -1.06 1.12
CA PRO A 163 -12.05 0.34 0.96
C PRO A 163 -11.68 0.68 -0.49
N TRP A 164 -12.16 1.79 -1.02
CA TRP A 164 -12.07 2.11 -2.45
C TRP A 164 -10.65 2.10 -3.03
N VAL A 165 -9.63 2.45 -2.24
CA VAL A 165 -8.22 2.42 -2.68
C VAL A 165 -7.75 1.00 -2.92
N GLU A 166 -8.09 0.08 -2.01
CA GLU A 166 -7.79 -1.35 -2.11
C GLU A 166 -8.59 -1.99 -3.25
N ALA A 167 -9.91 -1.69 -3.32
CA ALA A 167 -10.79 -2.15 -4.38
C ALA A 167 -10.31 -1.70 -5.77
N LEU A 168 -9.87 -0.44 -5.91
CA LEU A 168 -9.30 0.10 -7.15
C LEU A 168 -8.06 -0.67 -7.61
N GLU A 169 -7.15 -1.01 -6.69
CA GLU A 169 -5.96 -1.82 -7.03
C GLU A 169 -6.33 -3.24 -7.46
N CYS A 170 -7.29 -3.87 -6.80
CA CYS A 170 -7.82 -5.17 -7.19
C CYS A 170 -8.39 -5.12 -8.62
N ILE A 171 -9.20 -4.11 -8.92
CA ILE A 171 -9.85 -3.97 -10.23
C ILE A 171 -8.84 -3.62 -11.33
N ILE A 172 -7.83 -2.79 -11.07
CA ILE A 172 -6.75 -2.52 -12.04
C ILE A 172 -6.02 -3.81 -12.42
N GLN A 173 -5.68 -4.65 -11.44
CA GLN A 173 -4.98 -5.91 -11.68
C GLN A 173 -5.88 -6.91 -12.41
N THR A 174 -7.17 -6.98 -12.06
CA THR A 174 -8.17 -7.79 -12.76
C THR A 174 -8.34 -7.32 -14.21
N ALA A 175 -8.48 -6.01 -14.45
CA ALA A 175 -8.57 -5.46 -15.79
C ALA A 175 -7.34 -5.78 -16.66
N ARG A 176 -6.14 -5.80 -16.07
CA ARG A 176 -4.91 -6.22 -16.77
C ARG A 176 -4.95 -7.71 -17.14
N ALA A 177 -5.46 -8.57 -16.27
CA ALA A 177 -5.65 -9.99 -16.57
C ALA A 177 -6.63 -10.19 -17.74
N LEU A 178 -7.77 -9.50 -17.71
CA LEU A 178 -8.77 -9.55 -18.77
C LEU A 178 -8.25 -8.97 -20.08
N PHE A 179 -7.46 -7.91 -20.03
CA PHE A 179 -6.79 -7.36 -21.21
C PHE A 179 -5.80 -8.36 -21.82
N ALA A 180 -5.00 -9.05 -21.00
CA ALA A 180 -4.09 -10.08 -21.48
C ALA A 180 -4.83 -11.26 -22.15
N ALA A 181 -6.02 -11.62 -21.67
CA ALA A 181 -6.90 -12.60 -22.29
C ALA A 181 -7.46 -12.08 -23.64
N HIS A 182 -7.93 -10.83 -23.65
CA HIS A 182 -8.45 -10.17 -24.85
C HIS A 182 -7.44 -10.11 -25.99
N LEU A 183 -6.17 -9.78 -25.70
CA LEU A 183 -5.08 -9.79 -26.69
C LEU A 183 -4.83 -11.17 -27.33
N ARG A 184 -5.34 -12.25 -26.70
CA ARG A 184 -5.31 -13.63 -27.23
C ARG A 184 -6.63 -14.06 -27.85
N GLY A 185 -7.55 -13.12 -28.02
CA GLY A 185 -8.88 -13.37 -28.56
C GLY A 185 -9.79 -14.15 -27.63
N ILE A 186 -9.55 -14.10 -26.31
CA ILE A 186 -10.31 -14.85 -25.29
C ILE A 186 -11.09 -13.85 -24.44
N ALA A 187 -12.42 -14.08 -24.30
CA ALA A 187 -13.28 -13.41 -23.31
C ALA A 187 -13.51 -14.33 -22.12
N HIS A 188 -13.54 -13.77 -20.90
CA HIS A 188 -13.68 -14.53 -19.66
C HIS A 188 -15.12 -15.04 -19.45
N ARG A 189 -16.10 -14.16 -19.64
CA ARG A 189 -17.56 -14.41 -19.58
C ARG A 189 -18.15 -14.74 -18.20
N ASP A 190 -17.34 -14.92 -17.16
CA ASP A 190 -17.81 -15.16 -15.77
C ASP A 190 -16.99 -14.37 -14.74
N VAL A 191 -16.80 -13.07 -15.00
CA VAL A 191 -16.08 -12.16 -14.08
C VAL A 191 -16.97 -11.89 -12.87
N LYS A 192 -16.48 -12.31 -11.68
CA LYS A 192 -17.16 -12.15 -10.39
C LYS A 192 -16.16 -12.19 -9.22
N PRO A 193 -16.51 -11.69 -8.03
CA PRO A 193 -15.60 -11.67 -6.89
C PRO A 193 -15.07 -13.04 -6.45
N SER A 194 -15.82 -14.12 -6.63
CA SER A 194 -15.36 -15.48 -6.30
C SER A 194 -14.28 -16.02 -7.26
N ASN A 195 -14.15 -15.46 -8.48
CA ASN A 195 -13.14 -15.84 -9.45
C ASN A 195 -11.91 -14.92 -9.39
N ILE A 196 -11.87 -13.98 -8.45
CA ILE A 196 -10.75 -13.04 -8.24
C ILE A 196 -10.09 -13.40 -6.90
N LEU A 197 -8.91 -14.00 -6.98
CA LEU A 197 -8.14 -14.44 -5.82
C LEU A 197 -7.20 -13.32 -5.37
N MET A 198 -7.22 -13.04 -4.08
CA MET A 198 -6.32 -12.11 -3.41
C MET A 198 -5.25 -12.91 -2.68
N SER A 199 -4.01 -12.86 -3.15
CA SER A 199 -2.87 -13.48 -2.48
C SER A 199 -2.45 -12.66 -1.27
N HIS A 200 -2.13 -13.32 -0.16
CA HIS A 200 -1.38 -12.72 0.92
C HIS A 200 0.08 -12.63 0.46
N GLY A 201 0.49 -11.45 0.02
CA GLY A 201 1.87 -11.23 -0.43
C GLY A 201 2.86 -11.70 0.62
N SER A 202 3.94 -12.34 0.19
CA SER A 202 5.05 -12.77 1.04
C SER A 202 5.42 -11.66 2.03
N LEU A 203 5.49 -11.98 3.31
CA LEU A 203 5.83 -11.10 4.45
C LEU A 203 7.11 -10.26 4.26
N TYR A 204 7.87 -10.48 3.19
CA TYR A 204 9.16 -9.84 2.92
C TYR A 204 9.17 -8.76 1.85
N ARG A 205 8.10 -8.54 1.09
CA ARG A 205 8.09 -7.49 0.05
C ARG A 205 6.73 -6.84 -0.09
N SER A 206 6.61 -5.66 0.51
CA SER A 206 5.58 -4.67 0.19
C SER A 206 4.13 -5.08 0.51
N SER A 207 3.44 -4.25 1.24
CA SER A 207 2.00 -4.23 1.54
C SER A 207 1.08 -4.15 0.29
N LYS A 208 1.50 -4.66 -0.87
CA LYS A 208 0.71 -4.62 -2.09
C LYS A 208 -0.08 -5.91 -2.22
N VAL A 209 -1.41 -5.75 -2.24
CA VAL A 209 -2.35 -6.78 -2.63
C VAL A 209 -1.98 -7.29 -4.03
N GLU A 210 -1.83 -8.59 -4.19
CA GLU A 210 -1.63 -9.25 -5.47
C GLU A 210 -2.88 -10.03 -5.85
N ILE A 211 -3.41 -9.76 -7.05
CA ILE A 211 -4.62 -10.38 -7.58
C ILE A 211 -4.29 -11.38 -8.66
N LYS A 212 -5.00 -12.51 -8.64
CA LYS A 212 -5.02 -13.49 -9.72
C LYS A 212 -6.44 -13.85 -10.10
N VAL A 213 -6.74 -13.81 -11.40
CA VAL A 213 -8.02 -14.19 -11.98
C VAL A 213 -7.96 -15.67 -12.33
N ALA A 214 -8.96 -16.40 -11.86
CA ALA A 214 -9.13 -17.83 -12.08
C ALA A 214 -10.44 -18.11 -12.84
N ASP A 215 -10.64 -19.36 -13.20
CA ASP A 215 -11.90 -19.88 -13.75
C ASP A 215 -12.37 -19.17 -15.03
N PHE A 216 -11.61 -19.39 -16.12
CA PHE A 216 -12.04 -19.06 -17.47
C PHE A 216 -13.07 -20.08 -18.01
N GLY A 217 -13.97 -20.58 -17.10
CA GLY A 217 -14.90 -21.69 -17.33
C GLY A 217 -15.94 -21.49 -18.41
N LEU A 218 -16.09 -20.25 -18.84
CA LEU A 218 -16.93 -19.87 -19.95
C LEU A 218 -16.13 -19.18 -21.06
N ALA A 219 -14.78 -19.24 -20.94
CA ALA A 219 -13.91 -18.58 -21.89
C ALA A 219 -14.14 -19.15 -23.29
N ALA A 220 -14.39 -18.26 -24.24
CA ALA A 220 -14.58 -18.62 -25.63
C ALA A 220 -13.96 -17.55 -26.52
N PRO A 221 -13.70 -17.85 -27.80
CA PRO A 221 -13.25 -16.87 -28.76
C PRO A 221 -14.20 -15.67 -28.80
N ILE A 222 -13.64 -14.46 -28.91
CA ILE A 222 -14.42 -13.24 -29.02
C ILE A 222 -15.32 -13.32 -30.25
N GLY A 223 -16.61 -12.98 -30.04
CA GLY A 223 -17.62 -13.00 -31.11
C GLY A 223 -18.27 -14.37 -31.36
N SER A 224 -17.94 -15.44 -30.58
CA SER A 224 -18.71 -16.67 -30.61
C SER A 224 -20.08 -16.47 -29.94
N THR A 225 -21.16 -16.99 -30.53
CA THR A 225 -22.51 -16.98 -29.98
C THR A 225 -22.68 -18.10 -28.97
N GLU A 226 -23.41 -17.83 -27.89
CA GLU A 226 -23.88 -18.85 -26.94
C GLU A 226 -25.29 -19.25 -27.35
N GLU A 227 -25.55 -20.53 -27.55
CA GLU A 227 -26.90 -21.03 -27.84
C GLU A 227 -27.84 -20.91 -26.62
N HIS A 228 -27.24 -20.97 -25.39
CA HIS A 228 -27.95 -20.77 -24.13
C HIS A 228 -27.08 -19.91 -23.20
N PHE A 229 -27.73 -19.10 -22.35
CA PHE A 229 -27.04 -18.31 -21.35
C PHE A 229 -26.23 -19.20 -20.41
N ALA A 230 -24.92 -19.03 -20.41
CA ALA A 230 -24.01 -19.67 -19.49
C ALA A 230 -23.28 -18.62 -18.65
N GLY A 231 -23.18 -18.82 -17.35
CA GLY A 231 -22.52 -17.90 -16.42
C GLY A 231 -23.34 -17.63 -15.17
N THR A 232 -22.85 -16.69 -14.39
CA THR A 232 -23.50 -16.27 -13.15
C THR A 232 -24.49 -15.13 -13.46
N PRO A 233 -25.82 -15.33 -13.37
CA PRO A 233 -26.82 -14.34 -13.78
C PRO A 233 -26.63 -12.94 -13.16
N ARG A 234 -26.14 -12.89 -11.92
CA ARG A 234 -25.93 -11.66 -11.15
C ARG A 234 -24.93 -10.69 -11.77
N TYR A 235 -24.02 -11.18 -12.64
CA TYR A 235 -22.98 -10.38 -13.30
C TYR A 235 -23.17 -10.32 -14.81
N ALA A 236 -24.30 -10.82 -15.31
CA ALA A 236 -24.54 -10.96 -16.74
C ALA A 236 -24.70 -9.62 -17.44
N ALA A 237 -23.94 -9.42 -18.51
CA ALA A 237 -24.09 -8.24 -19.36
C ALA A 237 -25.42 -8.29 -20.14
N PRO A 238 -26.13 -7.16 -20.33
CA PRO A 238 -27.41 -7.08 -21.04
C PRO A 238 -27.40 -7.73 -22.42
N GLU A 239 -26.37 -7.53 -23.21
CA GLU A 239 -26.24 -8.12 -24.55
C GLU A 239 -26.12 -9.64 -24.54
N ARG A 240 -25.57 -10.22 -23.45
CA ARG A 240 -25.52 -11.68 -23.27
C ARG A 240 -26.88 -12.25 -22.89
N ILE A 241 -27.63 -11.50 -22.06
CA ILE A 241 -29.00 -11.86 -21.70
C ILE A 241 -29.90 -11.84 -22.93
N ASP A 242 -29.68 -10.89 -23.82
CA ASP A 242 -30.43 -10.66 -25.06
C ASP A 242 -29.98 -11.58 -26.23
N GLY A 243 -29.01 -12.47 -25.98
CA GLY A 243 -28.49 -13.39 -27.01
C GLY A 243 -27.68 -12.72 -28.12
N ARG A 244 -27.32 -11.44 -27.95
CA ARG A 244 -26.42 -10.73 -28.88
C ARG A 244 -24.99 -11.21 -28.74
N LYS A 245 -24.19 -11.05 -29.80
CA LYS A 245 -22.76 -11.44 -29.75
C LYS A 245 -22.01 -10.64 -28.69
N PRO A 246 -21.46 -11.31 -27.66
CA PRO A 246 -20.67 -10.63 -26.65
C PRO A 246 -19.29 -10.29 -27.21
N ASP A 247 -18.79 -9.13 -26.81
CA ASP A 247 -17.40 -8.74 -27.00
C ASP A 247 -16.70 -8.49 -25.64
N HIS A 248 -15.54 -7.88 -25.64
CA HIS A 248 -14.79 -7.55 -24.41
C HIS A 248 -15.55 -6.59 -23.48
N ARG A 249 -16.51 -5.80 -23.99
CA ARG A 249 -17.33 -4.87 -23.20
C ARG A 249 -18.31 -5.62 -22.30
N SER A 250 -18.61 -6.87 -22.61
CA SER A 250 -19.39 -7.74 -21.71
C SER A 250 -18.60 -8.07 -20.43
N ASP A 251 -17.31 -8.35 -20.54
CA ASP A 251 -16.43 -8.56 -19.38
C ASP A 251 -16.22 -7.24 -18.59
N ILE A 252 -16.14 -6.08 -19.28
CA ILE A 252 -16.09 -4.76 -18.62
C ILE A 252 -17.37 -4.50 -17.80
N TYR A 253 -18.54 -4.88 -18.31
CA TYR A 253 -19.79 -4.80 -17.56
C TYR A 253 -19.75 -5.67 -16.30
N SER A 254 -19.41 -6.94 -16.44
CA SER A 254 -19.31 -7.87 -15.31
C SER A 254 -18.29 -7.39 -14.27
N LEU A 255 -17.17 -6.84 -14.72
CA LEU A 255 -16.15 -6.21 -13.86
C LEU A 255 -16.72 -4.97 -13.13
N GLY A 256 -17.56 -4.16 -13.81
CA GLY A 256 -18.26 -3.03 -13.20
C GLY A 256 -19.22 -3.46 -12.10
N VAL A 257 -20.00 -4.53 -12.34
CA VAL A 257 -20.90 -5.14 -11.35
C VAL A 257 -20.11 -5.65 -10.14
N ALA A 258 -19.01 -6.39 -10.37
CA ALA A 258 -18.13 -6.87 -9.32
C ALA A 258 -17.51 -5.68 -8.54
N PHE A 259 -17.12 -4.61 -9.23
CA PHE A 259 -16.55 -3.41 -8.59
C PHE A 259 -17.58 -2.70 -7.70
N TYR A 260 -18.82 -2.56 -8.19
CA TYR A 260 -19.91 -2.04 -7.38
C TYR A 260 -20.10 -2.85 -6.11
N GLU A 261 -20.17 -4.19 -6.24
CA GLU A 261 -20.41 -5.10 -5.11
C GLU A 261 -19.27 -5.06 -4.08
N ILE A 262 -18.01 -5.04 -4.49
CA ILE A 262 -16.88 -4.98 -3.54
C ILE A 262 -16.79 -3.62 -2.81
N LEU A 263 -17.29 -2.53 -3.41
CA LEU A 263 -17.34 -1.21 -2.78
C LEU A 263 -18.50 -1.06 -1.80
N THR A 264 -19.66 -1.67 -2.12
CA THR A 264 -20.90 -1.49 -1.36
C THR A 264 -21.21 -2.66 -0.42
N GLY A 265 -20.60 -3.83 -0.66
CA GLY A 265 -20.93 -5.09 0.02
C GLY A 265 -22.23 -5.73 -0.46
N GLN A 266 -22.90 -5.16 -1.46
CA GLN A 266 -24.16 -5.64 -2.01
C GLN A 266 -24.12 -5.57 -3.55
N PRO A 267 -24.72 -6.54 -4.26
CA PRO A 267 -24.82 -6.47 -5.71
C PRO A 267 -25.71 -5.28 -6.13
N PRO A 268 -25.47 -4.69 -7.31
CA PRO A 268 -26.28 -3.56 -7.80
C PRO A 268 -27.74 -3.95 -8.09
N PHE A 269 -27.95 -5.21 -8.45
CA PHE A 269 -29.27 -5.76 -8.72
C PHE A 269 -29.45 -7.08 -7.99
N ASP A 270 -30.60 -7.22 -7.34
CA ASP A 270 -31.08 -8.45 -6.72
C ASP A 270 -32.57 -8.65 -7.01
N ALA A 271 -32.99 -9.89 -7.21
CA ALA A 271 -34.36 -10.24 -7.51
C ALA A 271 -34.67 -11.67 -7.07
N LYS A 272 -35.97 -11.95 -6.86
CA LYS A 272 -36.42 -13.28 -6.47
C LYS A 272 -36.47 -14.27 -7.63
N SER A 273 -36.62 -13.77 -8.86
CA SER A 273 -36.62 -14.60 -10.07
C SER A 273 -35.48 -14.23 -10.99
N MET A 274 -35.02 -15.16 -11.81
CA MET A 274 -34.01 -14.94 -12.83
C MET A 274 -34.48 -13.92 -13.90
N THR A 275 -35.75 -14.01 -14.29
CA THR A 275 -36.37 -13.11 -15.26
C THR A 275 -36.35 -11.66 -14.77
N ASP A 276 -36.73 -11.44 -13.49
CA ASP A 276 -36.71 -10.11 -12.89
C ASP A 276 -35.27 -9.57 -12.75
N LEU A 277 -34.34 -10.43 -12.43
CA LEU A 277 -32.92 -10.06 -12.36
C LEU A 277 -32.41 -9.61 -13.72
N PHE A 278 -32.71 -10.36 -14.78
CA PHE A 278 -32.35 -10.02 -16.15
C PHE A 278 -33.00 -8.71 -16.60
N ALA A 279 -34.29 -8.52 -16.30
CA ALA A 279 -34.98 -7.26 -16.59
C ALA A 279 -34.29 -6.07 -15.92
N LYS A 280 -33.81 -6.22 -14.67
CA LYS A 280 -33.06 -5.18 -13.97
C LYS A 280 -31.73 -4.88 -14.65
N HIS A 281 -30.95 -5.90 -15.06
CA HIS A 281 -29.71 -5.69 -15.80
C HIS A 281 -29.93 -4.93 -17.11
N MET A 282 -31.03 -5.22 -17.80
CA MET A 282 -31.34 -4.62 -19.10
C MET A 282 -31.84 -3.17 -19.00
N SER A 283 -32.67 -2.83 -18.02
CA SER A 283 -33.44 -1.58 -18.04
C SER A 283 -33.46 -0.78 -16.74
N ALA A 284 -33.09 -1.37 -15.58
CA ALA A 284 -33.14 -0.64 -14.33
C ALA A 284 -32.07 0.47 -14.26
N PRO A 285 -32.37 1.61 -13.64
CA PRO A 285 -31.35 2.62 -13.35
C PRO A 285 -30.25 2.04 -12.45
N ARG A 286 -29.01 2.43 -12.71
CA ARG A 286 -27.86 1.96 -11.91
C ARG A 286 -27.94 2.57 -10.52
N PRO A 287 -27.93 1.77 -9.46
CA PRO A 287 -28.00 2.29 -8.10
C PRO A 287 -26.76 3.13 -7.79
N PRO A 288 -26.91 4.28 -7.13
CA PRO A 288 -25.78 5.14 -6.82
C PRO A 288 -24.92 4.53 -5.72
N ILE A 289 -23.61 4.70 -5.81
CA ILE A 289 -22.67 4.40 -4.73
C ILE A 289 -22.63 5.62 -3.79
N SER A 290 -22.69 5.41 -2.47
CA SER A 290 -22.61 6.47 -1.47
C SER A 290 -21.32 7.29 -1.58
N GLU A 291 -21.39 8.59 -1.26
CA GLU A 291 -20.22 9.51 -1.28
C GLU A 291 -19.13 9.11 -0.28
N ASP A 292 -19.53 8.48 0.82
CA ASP A 292 -18.62 8.04 1.87
C ASP A 292 -17.78 6.83 1.43
N LEU A 293 -18.26 6.05 0.46
CA LEU A 293 -17.59 4.84 0.00
C LEU A 293 -16.52 5.10 -1.06
N ALA A 294 -16.73 6.11 -1.93
CA ALA A 294 -15.80 6.35 -3.02
C ALA A 294 -15.90 7.78 -3.59
N PRO A 295 -14.80 8.34 -4.15
CA PRO A 295 -14.80 9.63 -4.83
C PRO A 295 -15.75 9.66 -6.03
N TRP A 296 -16.32 10.83 -6.37
CA TRP A 296 -17.31 10.98 -7.45
C TRP A 296 -16.82 10.46 -8.81
N ARG A 297 -15.55 10.68 -9.16
CA ARG A 297 -14.96 10.19 -10.42
C ARG A 297 -14.96 8.65 -10.49
N LEU A 298 -14.69 7.98 -9.38
CA LEU A 298 -14.73 6.51 -9.30
C LEU A 298 -16.17 6.02 -9.42
N ARG A 299 -17.09 6.60 -8.66
CA ARG A 299 -18.52 6.26 -8.69
C ARG A 299 -19.09 6.38 -10.10
N ARG A 300 -18.73 7.47 -10.81
CA ARG A 300 -19.11 7.69 -12.20
C ARG A 300 -18.55 6.61 -13.14
N LEU A 301 -17.26 6.27 -13.03
CA LEU A 301 -16.64 5.23 -13.87
C LEU A 301 -17.31 3.87 -13.66
N VAL A 302 -17.59 3.48 -12.41
CA VAL A 302 -18.31 2.23 -12.10
C VAL A 302 -19.70 2.22 -12.73
N SER A 303 -20.44 3.33 -12.66
CA SER A 303 -21.74 3.47 -13.31
C SER A 303 -21.65 3.35 -14.85
N GLU A 304 -20.64 3.95 -15.47
CA GLU A 304 -20.40 3.84 -16.91
C GLU A 304 -20.01 2.41 -17.32
N MET A 305 -19.17 1.71 -16.55
CA MET A 305 -18.86 0.30 -16.79
C MET A 305 -20.12 -0.58 -16.81
N MET A 306 -21.08 -0.26 -15.95
CA MET A 306 -22.36 -0.97 -15.86
C MET A 306 -23.45 -0.44 -16.80
N ASP A 307 -23.17 0.44 -17.76
CA ASP A 307 -24.20 0.92 -18.68
C ASP A 307 -24.84 -0.22 -19.47
N ALA A 308 -26.16 -0.14 -19.67
CA ALA A 308 -26.89 -1.17 -20.45
C ALA A 308 -26.45 -1.16 -21.92
N ASP A 309 -26.13 0.02 -22.45
CA ASP A 309 -25.59 0.15 -23.79
C ASP A 309 -24.08 -0.10 -23.79
N PRO A 310 -23.57 -1.16 -24.46
CA PRO A 310 -22.14 -1.44 -24.52
C PRO A 310 -21.29 -0.28 -25.09
N PHE A 311 -21.89 0.58 -25.94
CA PHE A 311 -21.17 1.71 -26.56
C PHE A 311 -20.97 2.90 -25.62
N ARG A 312 -21.66 2.93 -24.47
CA ARG A 312 -21.46 3.93 -23.41
C ARG A 312 -20.46 3.50 -22.36
N ARG A 313 -20.03 2.25 -22.39
CA ARG A 313 -18.95 1.73 -21.54
C ARG A 313 -17.59 2.18 -22.10
N PRO A 314 -16.50 2.10 -21.31
CA PRO A 314 -15.13 2.25 -21.85
C PRO A 314 -14.96 1.41 -23.11
N ALA A 315 -14.47 2.03 -24.18
CA ALA A 315 -14.45 1.40 -25.49
C ALA A 315 -13.44 0.26 -25.58
N THR A 316 -12.33 0.35 -24.84
CA THR A 316 -11.25 -0.65 -24.82
C THR A 316 -10.72 -0.84 -23.38
N TYR A 317 -9.93 -1.91 -23.18
CA TYR A 317 -9.23 -2.13 -21.90
C TYR A 317 -8.16 -1.08 -21.64
N GLU A 318 -7.52 -0.53 -22.68
CA GLU A 318 -6.54 0.55 -22.56
C GLU A 318 -7.19 1.81 -21.97
N GLU A 319 -8.32 2.22 -22.52
CA GLU A 319 -9.09 3.35 -21.99
C GLU A 319 -9.53 3.10 -20.54
N LEU A 320 -10.06 1.92 -20.26
CA LEU A 320 -10.46 1.54 -18.91
C LEU A 320 -9.29 1.62 -17.93
N LEU A 321 -8.14 1.03 -18.28
CA LEU A 321 -6.94 1.02 -17.45
C LEU A 321 -6.37 2.43 -17.25
N GLU A 322 -6.34 3.27 -18.28
CA GLU A 322 -5.91 4.66 -18.17
C GLU A 322 -6.79 5.43 -17.17
N ARG A 323 -8.11 5.30 -17.29
CA ARG A 323 -9.08 5.95 -16.40
C ARG A 323 -8.98 5.44 -14.96
N LEU A 324 -8.84 4.13 -14.75
CA LEU A 324 -8.63 3.53 -13.43
C LEU A 324 -7.30 3.99 -12.81
N MET A 325 -6.20 4.00 -13.56
CA MET A 325 -4.89 4.44 -13.07
C MET A 325 -4.87 5.93 -12.72
N ALA A 326 -5.60 6.77 -13.46
CA ALA A 326 -5.75 8.19 -13.15
C ALA A 326 -6.48 8.46 -11.81
N LEU A 327 -7.27 7.48 -11.33
CA LEU A 327 -7.98 7.54 -10.04
C LEU A 327 -7.11 7.11 -8.85
N ARG A 328 -5.94 6.53 -9.10
CA ARG A 328 -5.02 6.16 -8.01
C ARG A 328 -4.71 7.37 -7.15
N PRO A 329 -4.80 7.25 -5.82
CA PRO A 329 -4.27 8.28 -4.95
C PRO A 329 -2.82 8.55 -5.32
N LYS A 330 -2.51 9.78 -5.65
CA LYS A 330 -1.12 10.15 -5.93
C LYS A 330 -0.30 9.84 -4.67
N PRO A 331 0.86 9.18 -4.80
CA PRO A 331 1.69 8.89 -3.65
C PRO A 331 2.03 10.21 -2.96
N VAL A 332 1.64 10.30 -1.69
CA VAL A 332 1.92 11.48 -0.89
C VAL A 332 3.40 11.41 -0.54
N VAL A 333 4.23 12.10 -1.31
CA VAL A 333 5.66 12.19 -1.02
C VAL A 333 5.83 13.02 0.25
N ALA A 334 6.37 12.41 1.30
CA ALA A 334 6.68 13.13 2.52
C ALA A 334 7.75 14.21 2.28
N GLY A 335 7.50 15.42 2.76
CA GLY A 335 8.48 16.51 2.66
C GLY A 335 9.75 16.14 3.40
N GLY A 336 10.90 16.17 2.71
CA GLY A 336 12.20 15.89 3.29
C GLY A 336 12.59 16.89 4.40
N VAL A 337 13.48 16.48 5.31
CA VAL A 337 13.97 17.33 6.42
C VAL A 337 14.56 18.64 5.90
N PRO A 338 15.39 18.69 4.85
CA PRO A 338 15.91 19.95 4.32
C PRO A 338 14.80 20.92 3.86
N ALA A 339 13.82 20.42 3.11
CA ALA A 339 12.71 21.26 2.63
C ALA A 339 11.87 21.82 3.80
N ARG A 340 11.67 21.04 4.86
CA ARG A 340 10.96 21.47 6.07
C ARG A 340 11.73 22.51 6.87
N ALA A 341 13.05 22.32 7.01
CA ALA A 341 13.95 23.27 7.67
C ALA A 341 14.00 24.61 6.92
N THR A 342 14.11 24.55 5.59
CA THR A 342 14.07 25.77 4.76
C THR A 342 12.72 26.48 4.85
N ALA A 343 11.60 25.74 4.83
CA ALA A 343 10.28 26.32 5.02
C ALA A 343 10.16 27.03 6.38
N LEU A 344 10.64 26.38 7.45
CA LEU A 344 10.64 26.95 8.80
C LEU A 344 11.52 28.21 8.87
N ALA A 345 12.70 28.20 8.26
CA ALA A 345 13.59 29.37 8.23
C ALA A 345 12.94 30.57 7.52
N ILE A 346 12.25 30.34 6.40
CA ILE A 346 11.49 31.40 5.70
C ILE A 346 10.37 31.94 6.59
N ASP A 347 9.61 31.07 7.24
CA ASP A 347 8.51 31.46 8.12
C ASP A 347 9.00 32.27 9.33
N LEU A 348 10.10 31.83 9.97
CA LEU A 348 10.70 32.55 11.10
C LEU A 348 11.27 33.92 10.67
N GLY A 349 11.92 33.99 9.49
CA GLY A 349 12.42 35.27 8.96
C GLY A 349 11.29 36.27 8.69
N LEU A 350 10.17 35.80 8.15
CA LEU A 350 8.99 36.62 7.89
C LEU A 350 8.35 37.14 9.19
N VAL A 351 8.22 36.27 10.20
CA VAL A 351 7.66 36.66 11.52
C VAL A 351 8.62 37.61 12.24
N ALA A 352 9.91 37.34 12.23
CA ALA A 352 10.93 38.25 12.84
C ALA A 352 10.91 39.64 12.21
N GLY A 353 10.96 39.73 10.88
CA GLY A 353 10.92 41.01 10.17
C GLY A 353 9.63 41.80 10.44
N THR A 354 8.49 41.13 10.48
CA THR A 354 7.19 41.80 10.82
C THR A 354 7.15 42.24 12.28
N SER A 355 7.71 41.44 13.19
CA SER A 355 7.80 41.78 14.62
C SER A 355 8.67 43.02 14.84
N GLU A 356 9.83 43.09 14.22
CA GLU A 356 10.72 44.23 14.29
C GLU A 356 10.06 45.53 13.80
N LEU A 357 9.35 45.44 12.67
CA LEU A 357 8.61 46.59 12.11
C LEU A 357 7.51 47.07 13.10
N ILE A 358 6.76 46.16 13.70
CA ILE A 358 5.71 46.49 14.66
C ILE A 358 6.32 47.05 15.95
N SER A 359 7.37 46.45 16.47
CA SER A 359 8.03 46.90 17.69
C SER A 359 8.64 48.28 17.53
N GLY A 360 9.28 48.56 16.39
CA GLY A 360 9.81 49.86 16.04
C GLY A 360 8.70 50.92 15.87
N ALA A 361 7.61 50.58 15.18
CA ALA A 361 6.48 51.50 14.98
C ALA A 361 5.77 51.88 16.29
N LEU A 362 5.66 50.91 17.22
CA LEU A 362 5.01 51.10 18.51
C LEU A 362 5.95 51.50 19.65
N GLN A 363 7.25 51.63 19.36
CA GLN A 363 8.31 51.93 20.31
C GLN A 363 8.29 50.99 21.54
N LEU A 364 8.09 49.70 21.29
CA LEU A 364 8.02 48.69 22.35
C LEU A 364 9.42 48.43 22.91
N GLY A 365 9.53 48.30 24.20
CA GLY A 365 10.77 47.81 24.82
C GLY A 365 11.02 46.34 24.53
N ASP A 366 12.25 45.86 24.73
CA ASP A 366 12.74 44.53 24.32
C ASP A 366 11.85 43.38 24.81
N SER A 367 11.33 43.43 26.03
CA SER A 367 10.44 42.41 26.57
C SER A 367 9.05 42.39 25.89
N ALA A 368 8.50 43.58 25.62
CA ALA A 368 7.22 43.70 24.88
C ALA A 368 7.37 43.30 23.41
N GLY A 369 8.49 43.61 22.78
CA GLY A 369 8.85 43.18 21.43
C GLY A 369 8.93 41.65 21.31
N SER A 370 9.56 40.98 22.28
CA SER A 370 9.68 39.52 22.32
C SER A 370 8.30 38.83 22.47
N LEU A 371 7.41 39.36 23.31
CA LEU A 371 6.05 38.86 23.45
C LEU A 371 5.22 39.07 22.19
N THR A 372 5.43 40.19 21.49
CA THR A 372 4.79 40.48 20.20
C THR A 372 5.22 39.48 19.13
N ALA A 373 6.52 39.17 19.05
CA ALA A 373 7.04 38.16 18.14
C ALA A 373 6.43 36.77 18.37
N LEU A 374 6.32 36.37 19.62
CA LEU A 374 5.71 35.08 19.99
C LEU A 374 4.21 35.03 19.66
N GLY A 375 3.46 36.07 19.96
CA GLY A 375 2.05 36.20 19.61
C GLY A 375 1.82 36.15 18.08
N LEU A 376 2.67 36.86 17.32
CA LEU A 376 2.66 36.83 15.86
C LEU A 376 2.95 35.43 15.30
N LEU A 377 3.97 34.76 15.83
CA LEU A 377 4.33 33.40 15.41
C LEU A 377 3.18 32.42 15.63
N ALA A 378 2.58 32.44 16.81
CA ALA A 378 1.45 31.56 17.13
C ALA A 378 0.23 31.85 16.22
N THR A 379 -0.13 33.12 16.09
CA THR A 379 -1.26 33.55 15.25
C THR A 379 -1.02 33.18 13.78
N TYR A 380 0.13 33.53 13.24
CA TYR A 380 0.52 33.19 11.87
C TYR A 380 0.44 31.70 11.61
N TYR A 381 1.04 30.89 12.51
CA TYR A 381 1.07 29.44 12.37
C TYR A 381 -0.35 28.83 12.37
N LEU A 382 -1.16 29.19 13.37
CA LEU A 382 -2.50 28.64 13.53
C LEU A 382 -3.44 29.08 12.40
N VAL A 383 -3.42 30.35 12.01
CA VAL A 383 -4.24 30.89 10.91
C VAL A 383 -3.86 30.27 9.59
N CYS A 384 -2.57 30.24 9.25
CA CYS A 384 -2.12 29.67 7.99
C CYS A 384 -2.45 28.17 7.88
N HIS A 385 -2.26 27.37 8.93
CA HIS A 385 -2.60 25.96 8.91
C HIS A 385 -4.12 25.70 8.94
N ARG A 386 -4.89 26.56 9.61
CA ARG A 386 -6.36 26.41 9.67
C ARG A 386 -7.03 26.73 8.35
N LEU A 387 -6.57 27.81 7.67
CA LEU A 387 -7.20 28.30 6.44
C LEU A 387 -6.64 27.62 5.19
N TRP A 388 -5.31 27.42 5.12
CA TRP A 388 -4.62 26.97 3.91
C TRP A 388 -3.87 25.64 4.07
N GLN A 389 -3.86 25.05 5.26
CA GLN A 389 -3.09 23.83 5.60
C GLN A 389 -1.58 23.96 5.30
N ARG A 390 -1.07 25.18 5.14
CA ARG A 390 0.33 25.47 4.80
C ARG A 390 0.70 26.89 5.21
N THR A 391 1.91 27.08 5.72
CA THR A 391 2.52 28.38 5.96
C THR A 391 3.08 28.95 4.64
N VAL A 392 3.51 30.21 4.64
CA VAL A 392 4.11 30.84 3.45
C VAL A 392 5.37 30.08 3.02
N GLY A 393 6.28 29.75 3.94
CA GLY A 393 7.48 28.97 3.62
C GLY A 393 7.15 27.58 3.07
N LYS A 394 6.17 26.88 3.65
CA LYS A 394 5.68 25.61 3.12
C LYS A 394 5.05 25.76 1.73
N ARG A 395 4.31 26.86 1.49
CA ARG A 395 3.71 27.14 0.17
C ARG A 395 4.78 27.37 -0.89
N MET A 396 5.83 28.13 -0.60
CA MET A 396 6.95 28.40 -1.54
C MET A 396 7.68 27.11 -1.95
N LEU A 397 7.76 26.13 -1.04
CA LEU A 397 8.43 24.84 -1.30
C LEU A 397 7.46 23.73 -1.72
N GLY A 398 6.21 24.06 -2.04
CA GLY A 398 5.22 23.07 -2.45
C GLY A 398 4.81 22.08 -1.36
N LEU A 399 4.98 22.44 -0.07
CA LEU A 399 4.64 21.59 1.06
C LEU A 399 3.25 21.92 1.62
N ARG A 400 2.55 20.90 2.15
CA ARG A 400 1.30 21.08 2.90
C ARG A 400 1.24 20.16 4.12
N LEU A 401 0.43 20.52 5.09
CA LEU A 401 0.12 19.69 6.26
C LEU A 401 -1.09 18.81 5.96
N GLN A 402 -0.98 17.53 6.23
CA GLN A 402 -2.04 16.54 6.06
C GLN A 402 -2.23 15.75 7.36
N GLY A 403 -3.49 15.47 7.75
CA GLY A 403 -3.78 14.52 8.81
C GLY A 403 -3.48 13.09 8.35
N THR A 404 -3.01 12.22 9.26
CA THR A 404 -2.75 10.81 8.95
C THR A 404 -4.04 10.01 8.79
N ASP A 405 -5.00 10.23 9.70
CA ASP A 405 -6.21 9.39 9.77
C ASP A 405 -7.51 10.18 9.62
N ARG A 406 -7.49 11.48 9.89
CA ARG A 406 -8.66 12.37 9.89
C ARG A 406 -8.28 13.80 9.48
N ALA A 407 -9.28 14.64 9.26
CA ALA A 407 -9.08 16.06 9.03
C ALA A 407 -8.26 16.72 10.15
N VAL A 408 -7.44 17.71 9.77
CA VAL A 408 -6.61 18.48 10.71
C VAL A 408 -7.51 19.43 11.51
N THR A 409 -7.72 19.14 12.78
CA THR A 409 -8.56 19.94 13.70
C THR A 409 -7.73 20.98 14.44
N LEU A 410 -8.40 22.04 14.96
CA LEU A 410 -7.71 23.10 15.73
C LEU A 410 -6.94 22.57 16.97
N PRO A 411 -7.49 21.65 17.78
CA PRO A 411 -6.73 21.08 18.90
C PRO A 411 -5.44 20.38 18.47
N ARG A 412 -5.46 19.68 17.32
CA ARG A 412 -4.25 19.02 16.76
C ARG A 412 -3.22 20.04 16.30
N LEU A 413 -3.65 21.17 15.73
CA LEU A 413 -2.75 22.26 15.36
C LEU A 413 -2.12 22.93 16.56
N ILE A 414 -2.87 23.15 17.65
CA ILE A 414 -2.36 23.70 18.91
C ILE A 414 -1.34 22.74 19.52
N LEU A 415 -1.66 21.43 19.59
CA LEU A 415 -0.72 20.43 20.10
C LEU A 415 0.55 20.37 19.24
N ARG A 416 0.40 20.41 17.92
CA ARG A 416 1.53 20.45 17.00
C ARG A 416 2.42 21.68 17.27
N PHE A 417 1.81 22.86 17.34
CA PHE A 417 2.54 24.11 17.63
C PHE A 417 3.27 24.01 18.97
N ALA A 418 2.60 23.55 20.00
CA ALA A 418 3.21 23.39 21.32
C ALA A 418 4.43 22.46 21.30
N VAL A 419 4.34 21.29 20.64
CA VAL A 419 5.46 20.33 20.55
C VAL A 419 6.56 20.83 19.60
N GLU A 420 6.20 21.52 18.49
CA GLU A 420 7.16 22.04 17.52
C GLU A 420 7.99 23.21 18.06
N PHE A 421 7.39 24.09 18.86
CA PHE A 421 8.01 25.35 19.29
C PHE A 421 8.32 25.45 20.78
N TRP A 422 7.90 24.49 21.64
CA TRP A 422 8.11 24.61 23.10
C TRP A 422 9.59 24.77 23.48
N ALA A 423 10.47 23.98 22.87
CA ALA A 423 11.89 24.00 23.23
C ALA A 423 12.61 25.28 22.74
N PRO A 424 12.44 25.75 21.47
CA PRO A 424 12.92 27.04 21.06
C PRO A 424 12.39 28.20 21.91
N ILE A 425 11.09 28.19 22.24
CA ILE A 425 10.48 29.23 23.10
C ILE A 425 11.11 29.22 24.50
N MET A 426 11.22 28.05 25.11
CA MET A 426 11.85 27.92 26.42
C MET A 426 13.33 28.31 26.40
N ALA A 427 14.06 28.00 25.32
CA ALA A 427 15.45 28.43 25.16
C ALA A 427 15.56 29.96 25.10
N VAL A 428 14.70 30.63 24.32
CA VAL A 428 14.68 32.10 24.23
C VAL A 428 14.33 32.73 25.59
N VAL A 429 13.34 32.21 26.29
CA VAL A 429 12.96 32.68 27.63
C VAL A 429 14.11 32.50 28.63
N MET A 430 14.78 31.35 28.60
CA MET A 430 15.92 31.06 29.45
C MET A 430 17.10 32.01 29.15
N ILE A 431 17.42 32.25 27.85
CA ILE A 431 18.45 33.16 27.44
C ILE A 431 18.11 34.57 27.91
N ALA A 432 16.90 35.07 27.69
CA ALA A 432 16.47 36.38 28.11
C ALA A 432 16.57 36.56 29.64
N PHE A 433 16.16 35.57 30.43
CA PHE A 433 16.29 35.57 31.88
C PHE A 433 17.77 35.57 32.32
N GLN A 434 18.61 34.79 31.65
CA GLN A 434 20.04 34.71 31.97
C GLN A 434 20.80 35.96 31.57
N VAL A 435 20.44 36.58 30.43
CA VAL A 435 21.02 37.86 30.00
C VAL A 435 20.58 38.98 30.92
N GLY A 436 19.29 39.03 31.37
CA GLY A 436 18.83 39.98 32.35
C GLY A 436 19.55 39.86 33.70
N ALA A 437 19.79 38.63 34.16
CA ALA A 437 20.56 38.40 35.39
C ALA A 437 22.06 38.69 35.20
N ALA A 438 22.59 38.63 33.99
CA ALA A 438 23.99 38.97 33.68
C ALA A 438 24.21 40.46 33.49
N SER A 439 23.20 41.23 33.02
CA SER A 439 23.28 42.69 32.93
C SER A 439 23.49 43.36 34.31
N ASP A 440 22.87 42.83 35.33
CA ASP A 440 23.06 43.28 36.71
C ASP A 440 24.49 43.01 37.24
N MET A 441 25.14 41.93 36.70
CA MET A 441 26.55 41.61 37.03
C MET A 441 27.56 42.38 36.20
N VAL A 442 27.20 42.78 34.96
CA VAL A 442 28.07 43.60 34.10
C VAL A 442 28.14 45.04 34.61
N ASP A 443 27.04 45.58 35.16
CA ASP A 443 27.08 46.89 35.84
C ASP A 443 27.99 46.88 37.09
N LEU A 444 28.02 45.76 37.81
CA LEU A 444 29.00 45.57 38.90
C LEU A 444 30.44 45.44 38.37
N GLY A 445 30.62 44.81 37.17
CA GLY A 445 31.93 44.72 36.51
C GLY A 445 32.44 46.07 36.01
N ALA A 446 31.55 46.88 35.43
CA ALA A 446 31.91 48.26 35.01
C ALA A 446 32.27 49.15 36.19
N ALA A 447 31.62 48.97 37.33
CA ALA A 447 31.97 49.66 38.59
C ALA A 447 33.31 49.15 39.15
N THR A 448 33.65 47.88 39.04
CA THR A 448 34.94 47.31 39.43
C THR A 448 36.05 47.70 38.50
N ASP A 449 35.80 47.84 37.19
CA ASP A 449 36.80 48.35 36.21
C ASP A 449 37.11 49.85 36.42
N GLN A 450 36.11 50.66 36.78
CA GLN A 450 36.32 52.03 37.18
C GLN A 450 37.18 52.13 38.44
N ILE A 451 36.98 51.26 39.42
CA ILE A 451 37.77 51.18 40.65
C ILE A 451 39.19 50.66 40.34
N GLY A 452 39.33 49.68 39.43
CA GLY A 452 40.63 49.16 38.97
C GLY A 452 41.49 50.20 38.24
N ALA A 453 40.83 51.05 37.44
CA ALA A 453 41.51 52.19 36.75
C ALA A 453 42.01 53.27 37.73
N ILE A 454 41.32 53.44 38.85
CA ILE A 454 41.74 54.37 39.90
C ILE A 454 42.90 53.78 40.71
N VAL A 455 43.05 52.49 40.84
CA VAL A 455 44.06 51.80 41.65
C VAL A 455 45.30 51.36 40.83
N GLY A 456 45.33 51.57 39.50
CA GLY A 456 46.53 51.35 38.66
C GLY A 456 46.90 49.89 38.43
N VAL A 457 45.98 48.97 38.55
CA VAL A 457 46.19 47.53 38.30
C VAL A 457 45.77 47.20 36.84
N ASN A 458 46.77 47.23 35.94
CA ASN A 458 46.58 46.82 34.56
C ASN A 458 46.54 45.28 34.44
N LYS A 459 45.42 44.80 33.88
CA LYS A 459 45.11 43.43 33.48
C LYS A 459 44.80 42.46 34.60
N ILE A 460 43.54 42.24 34.76
CA ILE A 460 42.98 41.18 35.59
C ILE A 460 42.73 39.98 34.67
N PRO A 461 43.20 38.77 35.03
CA PRO A 461 42.83 37.53 34.35
C PRO A 461 41.37 37.12 34.63
N VAL A 462 40.54 38.05 35.11
CA VAL A 462 39.16 37.83 35.52
C VAL A 462 38.21 37.62 34.34
N LEU A 463 38.60 38.05 33.11
CA LEU A 463 37.73 37.85 31.94
C LEU A 463 37.62 36.37 31.53
N GLU A 464 38.70 35.60 31.69
CA GLU A 464 38.69 34.15 31.32
C GLU A 464 38.00 33.30 32.39
N GLU A 465 38.11 33.70 33.67
CA GLU A 465 37.41 33.03 34.77
C GLU A 465 35.91 33.40 34.88
N ALA A 466 35.54 34.63 34.46
CA ALA A 466 34.13 35.07 34.43
C ALA A 466 33.35 34.52 33.23
N THR A 467 34.00 34.25 32.11
CA THR A 467 33.34 33.65 30.93
C THR A 467 33.02 32.17 31.11
N GLN A 468 33.79 31.41 31.88
CA GLN A 468 33.55 29.99 32.16
C GLN A 468 32.24 29.72 32.88
N PRO A 469 31.87 30.42 33.97
CA PRO A 469 30.59 30.22 34.63
C PRO A 469 29.40 30.72 33.78
N LEU A 470 29.60 31.79 32.97
CA LEU A 470 28.56 32.27 32.04
C LEU A 470 28.30 31.24 30.94
N LEU A 471 29.35 30.69 30.35
CA LEU A 471 29.29 29.65 29.35
C LEU A 471 28.56 28.38 29.90
N ARG A 472 28.89 27.98 31.13
CA ARG A 472 28.22 26.84 31.78
C ARG A 472 26.78 27.13 32.18
N ARG A 473 26.47 28.33 32.67
CA ARG A 473 25.11 28.72 33.07
C ARG A 473 24.19 28.99 31.89
N VAL A 474 24.71 29.51 30.77
CA VAL A 474 23.90 29.83 29.59
C VAL A 474 23.89 28.68 28.58
N LEU A 475 25.03 28.13 28.21
CA LEU A 475 25.12 27.13 27.16
C LEU A 475 24.58 25.76 27.57
N LEU A 476 24.94 25.27 28.76
CA LEU A 476 24.61 23.90 29.17
C LEU A 476 23.09 23.65 29.30
N PRO A 477 22.29 24.52 29.96
CA PRO A 477 20.84 24.31 30.02
C PRO A 477 20.15 24.41 28.64
N ASN A 478 20.64 25.31 27.77
CA ASN A 478 20.08 25.44 26.42
C ASN A 478 20.42 24.25 25.53
N VAL A 479 21.60 23.66 25.67
CA VAL A 479 21.98 22.42 24.97
C VAL A 479 21.06 21.27 25.41
N ILE A 480 20.77 21.12 26.69
CA ILE A 480 19.86 20.10 27.22
C ILE A 480 18.46 20.23 26.65
N LEU A 481 17.99 21.45 26.36
CA LEU A 481 16.67 21.71 25.78
C LEU A 481 16.66 21.55 24.25
N VAL A 482 17.67 22.07 23.57
CA VAL A 482 17.71 22.15 22.11
C VAL A 482 18.12 20.84 21.45
N VAL A 483 19.03 20.07 22.05
CA VAL A 483 19.49 18.79 21.47
C VAL A 483 18.37 17.77 21.34
N PRO A 484 17.53 17.48 22.35
CA PRO A 484 16.38 16.57 22.20
C PRO A 484 15.36 17.08 21.18
N TRP A 485 15.17 18.39 21.08
CA TRP A 485 14.27 18.97 20.07
C TRP A 485 14.80 18.76 18.64
N ILE A 486 16.11 19.02 18.40
CA ILE A 486 16.75 18.73 17.12
C ILE A 486 16.64 17.23 16.81
N ALA A 487 16.93 16.37 17.78
CA ALA A 487 16.79 14.92 17.64
C ALA A 487 15.36 14.53 17.26
N GLY A 488 14.36 15.12 17.93
CA GLY A 488 12.94 14.90 17.60
C GLY A 488 12.55 15.34 16.19
N PHE A 489 13.19 16.39 15.67
CA PHE A 489 13.02 16.83 14.29
C PHE A 489 13.74 15.90 13.31
N LEU A 490 14.96 15.45 13.65
CA LEU A 490 15.77 14.53 12.85
C LEU A 490 15.21 13.11 12.80
N LEU A 491 14.34 12.72 13.74
CA LEU A 491 13.65 11.41 13.67
C LEU A 491 12.97 11.19 12.32
N ALA A 492 12.55 12.26 11.62
CA ALA A 492 11.97 12.15 10.28
C ALA A 492 12.97 11.63 9.21
N LEU A 493 14.27 11.59 9.48
CA LEU A 493 15.27 10.99 8.57
C LEU A 493 15.23 9.47 8.61
N PHE A 494 14.87 8.88 9.77
CA PHE A 494 14.89 7.45 10.04
C PHE A 494 13.48 6.84 10.06
N ASP A 495 12.44 7.64 9.88
CA ASP A 495 11.05 7.19 9.85
C ASP A 495 10.60 6.96 8.41
N ASP A 496 10.01 5.80 8.13
CA ASP A 496 9.49 5.42 6.81
C ASP A 496 8.46 6.43 6.27
N ASN A 497 7.67 7.01 7.17
CA ASN A 497 6.69 8.06 6.85
C ASN A 497 7.28 9.47 6.90
N ARG A 498 8.57 9.61 7.24
CA ARG A 498 9.28 10.88 7.42
C ARG A 498 8.57 11.85 8.37
N GLN A 499 8.05 11.31 9.47
CA GLN A 499 7.36 12.08 10.51
C GLN A 499 8.31 12.47 11.63
N ALA A 500 8.38 13.77 11.96
CA ALA A 500 9.08 14.27 13.13
C ALA A 500 8.22 14.05 14.39
N LEU A 501 8.78 14.28 15.58
CA LEU A 501 8.08 14.06 16.86
C LEU A 501 6.73 14.82 16.93
N HIS A 502 6.72 16.10 16.54
CA HIS A 502 5.49 16.92 16.52
C HIS A 502 4.46 16.44 15.48
N ASP A 503 4.90 15.81 14.40
CA ASP A 503 4.02 15.18 13.41
C ASP A 503 3.31 13.97 14.02
N ARG A 504 4.05 13.11 14.73
CA ARG A 504 3.49 11.92 15.40
C ARG A 504 2.54 12.32 16.54
N ALA A 505 2.94 13.28 17.37
CA ALA A 505 2.12 13.75 18.50
C ALA A 505 0.78 14.34 18.05
N SER A 506 0.75 15.03 16.92
CA SER A 506 -0.46 15.67 16.37
C SER A 506 -1.22 14.84 15.34
N HIS A 507 -0.78 13.61 15.06
CA HIS A 507 -1.31 12.76 13.97
C HIS A 507 -1.39 13.49 12.63
N THR A 508 -0.29 14.19 12.26
CA THR A 508 -0.16 14.93 11.02
C THR A 508 1.13 14.53 10.28
N LYS A 509 1.25 14.91 9.02
CA LYS A 509 2.48 14.80 8.23
C LYS A 509 2.62 15.97 7.28
N VAL A 510 3.86 16.37 7.00
CA VAL A 510 4.17 17.37 5.98
C VAL A 510 4.46 16.64 4.67
N VAL A 511 3.78 17.04 3.61
CA VAL A 511 3.84 16.37 2.31
C VAL A 511 4.00 17.40 1.19
N TYR A 512 4.53 16.99 0.05
CA TYR A 512 4.51 17.82 -1.14
C TYR A 512 3.08 17.92 -1.68
N ALA A 513 2.66 19.12 -2.03
CA ALA A 513 1.40 19.38 -2.71
C ALA A 513 1.58 19.02 -4.20
N VAL A 514 1.42 17.73 -4.54
CA VAL A 514 1.52 17.28 -5.93
C VAL A 514 0.23 17.64 -6.63
N GLY A 515 0.28 18.68 -7.50
CA GLY A 515 -0.70 18.94 -8.56
C GLY A 515 -2.15 19.13 -8.09
N GLU A 516 -2.48 20.28 -7.53
CA GLU A 516 -3.77 20.92 -7.73
C GLU A 516 -3.63 21.77 -9.02
N GLY A 517 -3.84 21.12 -10.15
CA GLY A 517 -4.03 21.72 -11.45
C GLY A 517 -5.41 21.37 -11.93
#